data_307643a50a1e1370cf1cc0de96e92ab8
#
_entry.id   307643a50a1e1370cf1cc0de96e92ab8
#
_cell.length_a   1.000
_cell.length_b   1.000
_cell.length_c   1.000
_cell.angle_alpha   90.00
_cell.angle_beta   90.00
_cell.angle_gamma   90.00
#
_symmetry.space_group_name_H-M   'P 1'
#
loop_
_entity.id
_entity.type
_entity.pdbx_description
1 polymer ?
#
loop_
_entity_poly.entity_id
_entity_poly.type
_entity_poly.pdbx_seq_one_letter_code
_entity_poly.pdbx_strand_id
1 'polypeptide(L)'
;MGYYFVDYENVKMDGLNGINKLEPSDKVCIFYSEHADTLTFDLHKRLNESKATITFEKVEVGSKNALDFQLATFLGYEIASKKDDEYYIVSKDTGYTSVYNYWKKRKIGISIVANLTRLNIIQEQQQLLQKVEKLVNDKEIAKVVT
;
A
#
# COMPACT_ATOMS: atom_id res chain seq x y z
N MET A 1 0.98 -7.11 11.35
CA MET A 1 -0.12 -7.62 10.53
C MET A 1 -0.54 -6.53 9.55
N GLY A 2 -0.39 -6.79 8.27
CA GLY A 2 -0.67 -5.83 7.22
C GLY A 2 -1.80 -6.30 6.32
N TYR A 3 -2.63 -5.35 5.89
CA TYR A 3 -3.67 -5.59 4.91
C TYR A 3 -3.43 -4.69 3.70
N TYR A 4 -3.12 -5.29 2.56
CA TYR A 4 -2.70 -4.61 1.34
C TYR A 4 -3.83 -4.61 0.33
N PHE A 5 -4.15 -3.43 -0.20
CA PHE A 5 -5.15 -3.23 -1.24
C PHE A 5 -4.42 -2.81 -2.52
N VAL A 6 -4.33 -3.71 -3.47
CA VAL A 6 -3.48 -3.53 -4.66
C VAL A 6 -4.31 -3.05 -5.84
N ASP A 7 -3.96 -1.89 -6.37
CA ASP A 7 -4.48 -1.34 -7.62
C ASP A 7 -3.69 -1.94 -8.78
N TYR A 8 -4.10 -3.09 -9.28
CA TYR A 8 -3.36 -3.83 -10.29
C TYR A 8 -3.37 -3.16 -11.67
N GLU A 9 -4.37 -2.33 -11.97
CA GLU A 9 -4.36 -1.51 -13.20
C GLU A 9 -3.19 -0.52 -13.21
N ASN A 10 -2.88 0.02 -12.06
CA ASN A 10 -1.81 1.02 -11.92
C ASN A 10 -0.43 0.38 -11.78
N VAL A 11 -0.28 -0.56 -10.84
CA VAL A 11 1.06 -1.07 -10.48
C VAL A 11 1.48 -2.31 -11.26
N LYS A 12 0.53 -3.04 -11.85
CA LYS A 12 0.80 -4.28 -12.58
C LYS A 12 1.60 -5.27 -11.72
N MET A 13 2.42 -6.10 -12.38
CA MET A 13 3.21 -7.13 -11.69
C MET A 13 4.24 -6.56 -10.73
N ASP A 14 4.79 -5.39 -11.02
CA ASP A 14 5.79 -4.75 -10.14
C ASP A 14 5.22 -4.43 -8.76
N GLY A 15 3.93 -4.11 -8.69
CA GLY A 15 3.24 -3.87 -7.42
C GLY A 15 3.15 -5.08 -6.52
N LEU A 16 3.33 -6.29 -7.06
CA LEU A 16 3.30 -7.53 -6.30
C LEU A 16 4.69 -8.02 -5.88
N ASN A 17 5.73 -7.25 -6.15
CA ASN A 17 7.07 -7.57 -5.65
C ASN A 17 7.03 -7.67 -4.13
N GLY A 18 7.61 -8.73 -3.60
CA GLY A 18 7.63 -8.99 -2.16
C GLY A 18 6.51 -9.91 -1.67
N ILE A 19 5.58 -10.31 -2.53
CA ILE A 19 4.42 -11.13 -2.13
C ILE A 19 4.83 -12.47 -1.51
N ASN A 20 5.93 -13.05 -1.96
CA ASN A 20 6.43 -14.33 -1.43
C ASN A 20 7.14 -14.20 -0.08
N LYS A 21 7.35 -12.99 0.42
CA LYS A 21 8.01 -12.73 1.70
C LYS A 21 7.05 -12.28 2.79
N LEU A 22 5.76 -12.20 2.49
CA LEU A 22 4.77 -11.80 3.48
C LEU A 22 4.54 -12.90 4.50
N GLU A 23 4.04 -12.51 5.67
CA GLU A 23 3.78 -13.40 6.78
C GLU A 23 2.37 -14.01 6.70
N PRO A 24 2.09 -15.12 7.40
CA PRO A 24 0.74 -15.70 7.42
C PRO A 24 -0.35 -14.78 7.94
N SER A 25 0.00 -13.79 8.76
CA SER A 25 -0.95 -12.81 9.29
C SER A 25 -1.23 -11.67 8.32
N ASP A 26 -0.46 -11.55 7.23
CA ASP A 26 -0.68 -10.53 6.22
C ASP A 26 -1.81 -10.94 5.26
N LYS A 27 -2.53 -9.94 4.76
CA LYS A 27 -3.59 -10.13 3.77
C LYS A 27 -3.34 -9.24 2.57
N VAL A 28 -3.66 -9.76 1.40
CA VAL A 28 -3.52 -9.00 0.15
C VAL A 28 -4.81 -9.17 -0.65
N CYS A 29 -5.44 -8.06 -1.00
CA CYS A 29 -6.58 -8.05 -1.91
C CYS A 29 -6.16 -7.37 -3.21
N ILE A 30 -6.20 -8.10 -4.31
CA ILE A 30 -5.78 -7.61 -5.62
C ILE A 30 -7.01 -7.19 -6.41
N PHE A 31 -7.12 -5.88 -6.66
CA PHE A 31 -8.18 -5.32 -7.50
C PHE A 31 -7.70 -5.28 -8.94
N TYR A 32 -8.41 -5.96 -9.81
CA TYR A 32 -8.06 -6.04 -11.23
C TYR A 32 -9.32 -5.85 -12.10
N SER A 33 -9.11 -5.61 -13.38
CA SER A 33 -10.18 -5.46 -14.36
C SER A 33 -9.81 -6.18 -15.64
N GLU A 34 -10.70 -6.20 -16.62
CA GLU A 34 -10.40 -6.78 -17.93
C GLU A 34 -9.25 -6.07 -18.66
N HIS A 35 -8.90 -4.83 -18.26
CA HIS A 35 -7.74 -4.12 -18.81
C HIS A 35 -6.42 -4.55 -18.16
N ALA A 36 -6.47 -5.27 -17.05
CA ALA A 36 -5.30 -5.74 -16.33
C ALA A 36 -5.66 -7.04 -15.62
N ASP A 37 -5.81 -8.12 -16.40
CA ASP A 37 -6.25 -9.43 -15.91
C ASP A 37 -5.24 -10.54 -16.20
N THR A 38 -4.01 -10.20 -16.58
CA THR A 38 -2.99 -11.17 -16.91
C THR A 38 -1.83 -11.14 -15.92
N LEU A 39 -1.25 -12.31 -15.71
CA LEU A 39 -0.03 -12.45 -14.93
C LEU A 39 0.84 -13.56 -15.56
N THR A 40 2.14 -13.51 -15.29
CA THR A 40 3.07 -14.52 -15.78
C THR A 40 2.99 -15.78 -14.93
N PHE A 41 3.49 -16.90 -15.48
CA PHE A 41 3.62 -18.12 -14.70
C PHE A 41 4.54 -17.94 -13.50
N ASP A 42 5.60 -17.14 -13.64
CA ASP A 42 6.50 -16.84 -12.53
C ASP A 42 5.78 -16.13 -11.40
N LEU A 43 4.95 -15.13 -11.73
CA LEU A 43 4.16 -14.43 -10.71
C LEU A 43 3.13 -15.37 -10.06
N HIS A 44 2.47 -16.20 -10.85
CA HIS A 44 1.53 -17.20 -10.34
C HIS A 44 2.19 -18.12 -9.33
N LYS A 45 3.40 -18.57 -9.64
CA LYS A 45 4.19 -19.40 -8.74
C LYS A 45 4.48 -18.67 -7.43
N ARG A 46 4.89 -17.40 -7.50
CA ARG A 46 5.15 -16.60 -6.30
C ARG A 46 3.91 -16.38 -5.46
N LEU A 47 2.75 -16.20 -6.11
CA LEU A 47 1.47 -16.10 -5.40
C LEU A 47 1.17 -17.38 -4.62
N ASN A 48 1.39 -18.55 -5.24
CA ASN A 48 1.17 -19.83 -4.58
C ASN A 48 2.15 -20.12 -3.45
N GLU A 49 3.36 -19.59 -3.53
CA GLU A 49 4.39 -19.74 -2.50
C GLU A 49 4.19 -18.77 -1.32
N SER A 50 3.39 -17.75 -1.49
CA SER A 50 3.13 -16.76 -0.43
C SER A 50 2.38 -17.40 0.74
N LYS A 51 2.78 -17.03 1.94
CA LYS A 51 2.10 -17.44 3.18
C LYS A 51 0.91 -16.55 3.53
N ALA A 52 0.81 -15.39 2.89
CA ALA A 52 -0.28 -14.44 3.12
C ALA A 52 -1.62 -14.97 2.57
N THR A 53 -2.70 -14.45 3.13
CA THR A 53 -4.03 -14.68 2.56
C THR A 53 -4.23 -13.73 1.38
N ILE A 54 -4.41 -14.28 0.19
CA ILE A 54 -4.53 -13.51 -1.05
C ILE A 54 -5.93 -13.68 -1.61
N THR A 55 -6.60 -12.57 -1.86
CA THR A 55 -7.93 -12.53 -2.47
C THR A 55 -7.89 -11.66 -3.73
N PHE A 56 -8.86 -11.87 -4.61
CA PHE A 56 -8.96 -11.16 -5.88
C PHE A 56 -10.35 -10.55 -6.00
N GLU A 57 -10.40 -9.27 -6.38
CA GLU A 57 -11.63 -8.56 -6.66
C GLU A 57 -11.60 -8.07 -8.10
N LYS A 58 -12.45 -8.64 -8.94
CA LYS A 58 -12.61 -8.18 -10.32
C LYS A 58 -13.56 -7.00 -10.36
N VAL A 59 -13.09 -5.90 -10.92
CA VAL A 59 -13.88 -4.69 -11.05
C VAL A 59 -14.48 -4.62 -12.45
N GLU A 60 -15.79 -4.45 -12.54
CA GLU A 60 -16.46 -4.21 -13.80
C GLU A 60 -16.18 -2.78 -14.26
N VAL A 61 -15.71 -2.65 -15.51
CA VAL A 61 -15.32 -1.37 -16.06
C VAL A 61 -16.56 -0.70 -16.68
N GLY A 62 -17.25 0.11 -15.90
CA GLY A 62 -18.38 0.90 -16.39
C GLY A 62 -18.06 2.37 -16.54
N SER A 63 -17.01 2.88 -15.88
CA SER A 63 -16.63 4.29 -15.92
C SER A 63 -15.14 4.44 -15.63
N LYS A 64 -14.63 5.64 -15.96
CA LYS A 64 -13.27 6.02 -15.57
C LYS A 64 -13.15 5.99 -14.05
N ASN A 65 -12.05 5.46 -13.53
CA ASN A 65 -11.75 5.34 -12.09
C ASN A 65 -12.67 4.37 -11.32
N ALA A 66 -13.33 3.44 -12.00
CA ALA A 66 -14.21 2.47 -11.33
C ALA A 66 -13.44 1.63 -10.31
N LEU A 67 -12.22 1.21 -10.62
CA LEU A 67 -11.39 0.44 -9.70
C LEU A 67 -11.04 1.24 -8.45
N ASP A 68 -10.65 2.50 -8.60
CA ASP A 68 -10.27 3.38 -7.49
C ASP A 68 -11.42 3.53 -6.49
N PHE A 69 -12.62 3.77 -6.99
CA PHE A 69 -13.80 3.91 -6.14
C PHE A 69 -14.14 2.62 -5.40
N GLN A 70 -14.05 1.49 -6.08
CA GLN A 70 -14.37 0.20 -5.46
C GLN A 70 -13.31 -0.20 -4.44
N LEU A 71 -12.04 0.04 -4.73
CA LEU A 71 -10.96 -0.21 -3.77
C LEU A 71 -11.15 0.65 -2.52
N ALA A 72 -11.41 1.94 -2.67
CA ALA A 72 -11.62 2.85 -1.55
C ALA A 72 -12.84 2.45 -0.72
N THR A 73 -13.91 2.01 -1.37
CA THR A 73 -15.13 1.56 -0.71
C THR A 73 -14.89 0.30 0.11
N PHE A 74 -14.22 -0.69 -0.47
CA PHE A 74 -13.90 -1.93 0.24
C PHE A 74 -12.94 -1.67 1.40
N LEU A 75 -11.94 -0.81 1.18
CA LEU A 75 -11.02 -0.41 2.24
C LEU A 75 -11.78 0.14 3.44
N GLY A 76 -12.74 1.04 3.23
CA GLY A 76 -13.55 1.60 4.30
C GLY A 76 -14.37 0.54 5.04
N TYR A 77 -14.94 -0.40 4.32
CA TYR A 77 -15.67 -1.54 4.90
C TYR A 77 -14.76 -2.39 5.80
N GLU A 78 -13.58 -2.72 5.33
CA GLU A 78 -12.63 -3.53 6.09
C GLU A 78 -12.09 -2.80 7.32
N ILE A 79 -11.82 -1.49 7.20
CA ILE A 79 -11.39 -0.66 8.33
C ILE A 79 -12.46 -0.67 9.42
N ALA A 80 -13.73 -0.53 9.06
CA ALA A 80 -14.83 -0.55 10.01
C ALA A 80 -14.95 -1.90 10.73
N SER A 81 -14.59 -2.99 10.05
CA SER A 81 -14.68 -4.36 10.58
C SER A 81 -13.48 -4.76 11.44
N LYS A 82 -12.28 -4.22 11.15
CA LYS A 82 -11.01 -4.65 11.75
C LYS A 82 -10.08 -3.47 12.01
N LYS A 83 -10.42 -2.63 12.96
CA LYS A 83 -9.76 -1.35 13.23
C LYS A 83 -8.28 -1.43 13.64
N ASP A 84 -7.80 -2.61 14.05
CA ASP A 84 -6.45 -2.78 14.59
C ASP A 84 -5.40 -3.19 13.56
N ASP A 85 -5.78 -3.40 12.30
CA ASP A 85 -4.84 -3.73 11.25
C ASP A 85 -4.09 -2.49 10.75
N GLU A 86 -2.90 -2.71 10.19
CA GLU A 86 -2.20 -1.71 9.40
C GLU A 86 -2.61 -1.87 7.94
N TYR A 87 -3.06 -0.79 7.33
CA TYR A 87 -3.62 -0.79 5.97
C TYR A 87 -2.66 -0.16 4.98
N TYR A 88 -2.55 -0.77 3.81
CA TYR A 88 -1.65 -0.30 2.75
C TYR A 88 -2.41 -0.22 1.44
N ILE A 89 -2.34 0.93 0.77
CA ILE A 89 -2.80 1.07 -0.61
C ILE A 89 -1.57 0.92 -1.50
N VAL A 90 -1.58 -0.08 -2.39
CA VAL A 90 -0.46 -0.34 -3.29
C VAL A 90 -0.80 0.30 -4.64
N SER A 91 -0.31 1.51 -4.85
CA SER A 91 -0.55 2.29 -6.07
C SER A 91 0.44 3.44 -6.16
N LYS A 92 0.68 3.91 -7.37
CA LYS A 92 1.44 5.12 -7.66
C LYS A 92 0.51 6.29 -8.06
N ASP A 93 -0.80 6.07 -8.05
CA ASP A 93 -1.78 7.09 -8.40
C ASP A 93 -1.96 8.08 -7.24
N THR A 94 -1.75 9.37 -7.53
CA THR A 94 -1.86 10.43 -6.53
C THR A 94 -3.30 10.66 -6.06
N GLY A 95 -4.29 10.16 -6.79
CA GLY A 95 -5.71 10.24 -6.39
C GLY A 95 -6.01 9.60 -5.05
N TYR A 96 -5.23 8.60 -4.63
CA TYR A 96 -5.42 7.96 -3.32
C TYR A 96 -4.98 8.83 -2.13
N THR A 97 -4.33 9.96 -2.37
CA THR A 97 -3.94 10.87 -1.28
C THR A 97 -5.15 11.35 -0.47
N SER A 98 -6.29 11.59 -1.11
CA SER A 98 -7.51 12.00 -0.42
C SER A 98 -8.05 10.88 0.49
N VAL A 99 -7.97 9.64 0.05
CA VAL A 99 -8.35 8.47 0.85
C VAL A 99 -7.43 8.32 2.06
N TYR A 100 -6.13 8.43 1.83
CA TYR A 100 -5.12 8.39 2.89
C TYR A 100 -5.38 9.48 3.95
N ASN A 101 -5.58 10.72 3.52
CA ASN A 101 -5.82 11.84 4.43
C ASN A 101 -7.10 11.64 5.26
N TYR A 102 -8.16 11.12 4.65
CA TYR A 102 -9.42 10.85 5.32
C TYR A 102 -9.23 9.92 6.52
N TRP A 103 -8.51 8.83 6.33
CA TRP A 103 -8.29 7.82 7.38
C TRP A 103 -7.23 8.25 8.38
N LYS A 104 -6.21 9.00 7.96
CA LYS A 104 -5.20 9.55 8.89
C LYS A 104 -5.82 10.47 9.91
N LYS A 105 -6.78 11.30 9.52
CA LYS A 105 -7.51 12.16 10.45
C LYS A 105 -8.26 11.37 11.52
N ARG A 106 -8.62 10.15 11.22
CA ARG A 106 -9.33 9.24 12.13
C ARG A 106 -8.39 8.33 12.89
N LYS A 107 -7.10 8.59 12.83
CA LYS A 107 -6.04 7.84 13.54
C LYS A 107 -5.98 6.37 13.14
N ILE A 108 -6.32 6.07 11.89
CA ILE A 108 -6.15 4.73 11.33
C ILE A 108 -4.72 4.62 10.77
N GLY A 109 -4.05 3.49 11.06
CA GLY A 109 -2.75 3.19 10.48
C GLY A 109 -2.88 2.84 9.01
N ILE A 110 -2.52 3.77 8.13
CA ILE A 110 -2.62 3.61 6.68
C ILE A 110 -1.39 4.21 6.00
N SER A 111 -0.94 3.57 4.93
CA SER A 111 0.19 4.04 4.11
C SER A 111 -0.09 3.77 2.64
N ILE A 112 0.51 4.57 1.76
CA ILE A 112 0.50 4.34 0.32
C ILE A 112 1.90 3.87 -0.08
N VAL A 113 1.98 2.71 -0.73
CA VAL A 113 3.25 2.07 -1.09
C VAL A 113 3.23 1.65 -2.56
N ALA A 114 4.41 1.49 -3.15
CA ALA A 114 4.53 1.13 -4.57
C ALA A 114 4.43 -0.38 -4.80
N ASN A 115 4.75 -1.19 -3.81
CA ASN A 115 4.73 -2.66 -3.89
C ASN A 115 4.62 -3.27 -2.49
N LEU A 116 4.77 -4.59 -2.40
CA LEU A 116 4.59 -5.36 -1.17
C LEU A 116 5.89 -5.59 -0.39
N THR A 117 6.99 -4.98 -0.79
CA THR A 117 8.24 -5.14 -0.05
C THR A 117 8.22 -4.28 1.20
N ARG A 118 8.41 -4.89 2.37
CA ARG A 118 8.54 -4.15 3.64
C ARG A 118 9.77 -3.26 3.64
N LEU A 119 10.73 -3.56 2.79
CA LEU A 119 11.95 -2.78 2.65
C LEU A 119 11.66 -1.32 2.25
N ASN A 120 10.69 -1.10 1.37
CA ASN A 120 10.30 0.25 0.97
C ASN A 120 9.79 1.08 2.16
N ILE A 121 8.95 0.48 3.00
CA ILE A 121 8.41 1.14 4.20
C ILE A 121 9.55 1.49 5.15
N ILE A 122 10.46 0.56 5.39
CA ILE A 122 11.61 0.76 6.26
C ILE A 122 12.52 1.87 5.71
N GLN A 123 12.79 1.86 4.40
CA GLN A 123 13.61 2.87 3.76
C GLN A 123 13.00 4.26 3.86
N GLU A 124 11.70 4.38 3.63
CA GLU A 124 10.98 5.64 3.77
C GLU A 124 11.06 6.18 5.21
N GLN A 125 10.88 5.31 6.20
CA GLN A 125 11.00 5.67 7.61
C GLN A 125 12.42 6.13 7.95
N GLN A 126 13.44 5.44 7.44
CA GLN A 126 14.83 5.81 7.65
C GLN A 126 15.16 7.16 7.01
N GLN A 127 14.68 7.40 5.79
CA GLN A 127 14.86 8.68 5.11
C GLN A 127 14.22 9.82 5.88
N LEU A 128 13.02 9.62 6.39
CA LEU A 128 12.32 10.61 7.20
C LEU A 128 13.09 10.91 8.48
N LEU A 129 13.57 9.87 9.16
CA LEU A 129 14.38 10.04 10.38
C LEU A 129 15.66 10.83 10.11
N GLN A 130 16.36 10.53 9.01
CA GLN A 130 17.55 11.26 8.61
C GLN A 130 17.26 12.74 8.34
N LYS A 131 16.14 13.05 7.70
CA LYS A 131 15.72 14.44 7.48
C LYS A 131 15.43 15.15 8.79
N VAL A 132 14.79 14.51 9.75
CA VAL A 132 14.51 15.08 11.05
C VAL A 132 15.81 15.34 11.82
N GLU A 133 16.72 14.38 11.84
CA GLU A 133 18.04 14.51 12.49
C GLU A 133 18.84 15.67 11.90
N LYS A 134 18.84 15.80 10.58
CA LYS A 134 19.52 16.91 9.90
C LYS A 134 18.95 18.26 10.31
N LEU A 135 17.63 18.39 10.38
CA LEU A 135 16.98 19.63 10.81
C LEU A 135 17.32 19.99 12.26
N VAL A 136 17.38 19.01 13.15
CA VAL A 136 17.76 19.22 14.55
C VAL A 136 19.21 19.69 14.64
N ASN A 137 20.13 19.04 13.92
CA ASN A 137 21.53 19.41 13.90
C ASN A 137 21.75 20.81 13.34
N ASP A 138 21.06 21.20 12.28
CA ASP A 138 21.13 22.54 11.69
C ASP A 138 20.66 23.61 12.69
N LYS A 139 19.60 23.32 13.46
CA LYS A 139 19.14 24.24 14.52
C LYS A 139 20.13 24.39 15.65
N GLU A 140 20.81 23.32 16.07
CA GLU A 140 21.84 23.37 17.11
C GLU A 140 23.05 24.17 16.64
N ILE A 141 23.48 23.97 15.40
CA ILE A 141 24.58 24.75 14.80
C ILE A 141 24.21 26.24 14.76
N ALA A 142 23.00 26.57 14.35
CA ALA A 142 22.52 27.95 14.33
C ALA A 142 22.53 28.61 15.72
N LYS A 143 22.20 27.88 16.77
CA LYS A 143 22.26 28.36 18.16
C LYS A 143 23.68 28.61 18.63
N VAL A 144 24.64 27.82 18.19
CA VAL A 144 26.05 27.97 18.57
C VAL A 144 26.67 29.20 17.89
N VAL A 145 26.27 29.54 16.68
CA VAL A 145 26.81 30.64 15.88
C VAL A 145 26.22 31.99 16.32
N THR A 146 25.03 31.98 16.88
CA THR A 146 24.39 33.20 17.40
C THR A 146 24.74 33.45 18.87
#